data_76d7a3830b30a766548c263aba6277ca
#
_entry.id   76d7a3830b30a766548c263aba6277ca
#
_cell.length_a   1.000
_cell.length_b   1.000
_cell.length_c   1.000
_cell.angle_alpha   90.00
_cell.angle_beta   90.00
_cell.angle_gamma   90.00
#
_symmetry.space_group_name_H-M   'P 1'
#
loop_
_entity.id
_entity.type
_entity.pdbx_description
1 polymer ?
#
loop_
_entity_poly.entity_id
_entity_poly.type
_entity_poly.pdbx_seq_one_letter_code
_entity_poly.pdbx_strand_id
1 'polypeptide(L)'
;MVAHASQRRFGREHRAPRKPGYGPQAGLMKHRELRFCRRCPRRVDEALALLAAVGGISVTAQGDRIVAIEYSLTDHSFRSIERALRAHGFVLDGSLKMRLIRAMLYFCEDTQLRNLKQPERLIKKSNEIYVQAWQHHPHGDHDDTPSELREYR
;
A
#
# COMPACT_ATOMS: atom_id res chain seq x y z
N MET A 1 -45.04 -23.28 -33.30
CA MET A 1 -44.60 -21.94 -32.85
C MET A 1 -43.61 -22.15 -31.73
N VAL A 2 -42.32 -22.07 -32.03
CA VAL A 2 -41.24 -22.30 -31.07
C VAL A 2 -40.51 -20.97 -30.90
N ALA A 3 -40.53 -20.40 -29.69
CA ALA A 3 -39.94 -19.12 -29.36
C ALA A 3 -38.44 -19.31 -29.15
N HIS A 4 -37.61 -18.70 -29.99
CA HIS A 4 -36.19 -18.60 -29.84
C HIS A 4 -35.86 -17.61 -28.70
N ALA A 5 -35.38 -18.15 -27.58
CA ALA A 5 -34.78 -17.36 -26.52
C ALA A 5 -33.37 -16.92 -26.95
N SER A 6 -33.21 -15.63 -27.17
CA SER A 6 -31.95 -14.96 -27.47
C SER A 6 -31.09 -14.92 -26.21
N GLN A 7 -30.07 -15.78 -26.14
CA GLN A 7 -29.03 -15.71 -25.14
C GLN A 7 -28.10 -14.51 -25.44
N ARG A 8 -28.28 -13.44 -24.69
CA ARG A 8 -27.30 -12.33 -24.64
C ARG A 8 -26.03 -12.86 -23.99
N ARG A 9 -25.00 -13.08 -24.81
CA ARG A 9 -23.63 -13.32 -24.33
C ARG A 9 -23.15 -12.03 -23.68
N PHE A 10 -23.02 -12.02 -22.36
CA PHE A 10 -22.27 -11.03 -21.63
C PHE A 10 -20.82 -11.05 -22.13
N GLY A 11 -20.40 -9.96 -22.76
CA GLY A 11 -19.04 -9.76 -23.21
C GLY A 11 -18.10 -9.89 -22.01
N ARG A 12 -17.20 -10.88 -22.07
CA ARG A 12 -16.03 -10.95 -21.20
C ARG A 12 -15.21 -9.70 -21.51
N GLU A 13 -15.26 -8.71 -20.62
CA GLU A 13 -14.28 -7.64 -20.62
C GLU A 13 -12.91 -8.27 -20.55
N HIS A 14 -12.13 -8.11 -21.60
CA HIS A 14 -10.72 -8.47 -21.64
C HIS A 14 -9.98 -7.57 -20.63
N ARG A 15 -9.96 -7.99 -19.38
CA ARG A 15 -9.09 -7.40 -18.37
C ARG A 15 -7.66 -7.62 -18.86
N ALA A 16 -7.00 -6.53 -19.26
CA ALA A 16 -5.61 -6.57 -19.71
C ALA A 16 -4.76 -7.41 -18.74
N PRO A 17 -3.87 -8.28 -19.24
CA PRO A 17 -3.04 -9.11 -18.37
C PRO A 17 -2.27 -8.21 -17.41
N ARG A 18 -2.50 -8.38 -16.11
CA ARG A 18 -1.72 -7.70 -15.08
C ARG A 18 -0.27 -8.12 -15.25
N LYS A 19 0.62 -7.16 -15.44
CA LYS A 19 2.05 -7.41 -15.53
C LYS A 19 2.52 -8.24 -14.34
N PRO A 20 3.33 -9.29 -14.53
CA PRO A 20 3.87 -10.08 -13.43
C PRO A 20 4.67 -9.16 -12.50
N GLY A 21 4.30 -9.10 -11.24
CA GLY A 21 4.89 -8.22 -10.22
C GLY A 21 3.88 -7.34 -9.46
N TYR A 22 2.67 -7.13 -9.98
CA TYR A 22 1.58 -6.39 -9.32
C TYR A 22 0.51 -7.33 -8.74
N GLY A 23 0.93 -8.30 -7.95
CA GLY A 23 0.05 -8.97 -7.01
C GLY A 23 -0.20 -8.06 -5.79
N PRO A 24 -1.22 -8.35 -4.94
CA PRO A 24 -1.32 -7.69 -3.65
C PRO A 24 0.00 -7.90 -2.91
N GLN A 25 0.77 -6.82 -2.72
CA GLN A 25 2.06 -6.91 -2.06
C GLN A 25 1.81 -7.45 -0.65
N ALA A 26 2.48 -8.56 -0.31
CA ALA A 26 2.31 -9.26 0.96
C ALA A 26 2.49 -8.38 2.22
N GLY A 27 2.99 -7.16 2.05
CA GLY A 27 3.17 -6.19 3.14
C GLY A 27 2.03 -5.18 3.32
N LEU A 28 0.92 -5.26 2.56
CA LEU A 28 -0.18 -4.29 2.66
C LEU A 28 -1.21 -4.66 3.73
N MET A 29 -1.37 -5.94 4.04
CA MET A 29 -2.16 -6.37 5.17
C MET A 29 -1.43 -6.04 6.46
N LYS A 30 -2.13 -5.35 7.36
CA LYS A 30 -1.59 -4.88 8.65
C LYS A 30 -2.34 -5.52 9.80
N HIS A 31 -1.56 -6.10 10.72
CA HIS A 31 -2.05 -6.60 12.01
C HIS A 31 -1.59 -5.62 13.07
N ARG A 32 -2.50 -5.06 13.84
CA ARG A 32 -2.22 -4.04 14.85
C ARG A 32 -3.04 -4.27 16.11
N GLU A 33 -2.49 -3.85 17.23
CA GLU A 33 -3.17 -3.84 18.51
C GLU A 33 -3.60 -2.42 18.88
N LEU A 34 -4.86 -2.26 19.19
CA LEU A 34 -5.41 -1.06 19.80
C LEU A 34 -5.49 -1.28 21.29
N ARG A 35 -4.82 -0.43 22.07
CA ARG A 35 -4.86 -0.46 23.54
C ARG A 35 -5.66 0.72 24.05
N PHE A 36 -6.75 0.42 24.75
CA PHE A 36 -7.59 1.41 25.38
C PHE A 36 -7.06 1.83 26.76
N CYS A 37 -7.29 3.10 27.12
CA CYS A 37 -6.94 3.61 28.42
C CYS A 37 -7.72 2.87 29.52
N ARG A 38 -7.11 2.66 30.69
CA ARG A 38 -7.76 2.02 31.86
C ARG A 38 -9.02 2.75 32.31
N ARG A 39 -9.06 4.06 32.11
CA ARG A 39 -10.18 4.94 32.49
C ARG A 39 -11.06 5.30 31.30
N CYS A 40 -11.04 4.50 30.23
CA CYS A 40 -11.90 4.74 29.09
C CYS A 40 -13.36 4.58 29.54
N PRO A 41 -14.20 5.60 29.31
CA PRO A 41 -15.60 5.55 29.73
C PRO A 41 -16.43 4.56 28.88
N ARG A 42 -15.95 4.22 27.71
CA ARG A 42 -16.61 3.30 26.78
C ARG A 42 -16.04 1.89 26.86
N ARG A 43 -16.91 0.91 26.68
CA ARG A 43 -16.55 -0.51 26.73
C ARG A 43 -15.87 -0.94 25.44
N VAL A 44 -14.96 -1.90 25.56
CA VAL A 44 -14.25 -2.48 24.41
C VAL A 44 -15.22 -3.15 23.44
N ASP A 45 -16.29 -3.76 23.95
CA ASP A 45 -17.33 -4.39 23.12
C ASP A 45 -18.00 -3.39 22.15
N GLU A 46 -18.21 -2.15 22.59
CA GLU A 46 -18.73 -1.09 21.72
C GLU A 46 -17.73 -0.72 20.62
N ALA A 47 -16.42 -0.73 20.95
CA ALA A 47 -15.38 -0.47 19.95
C ALA A 47 -15.29 -1.62 18.93
N LEU A 48 -15.45 -2.87 19.37
CA LEU A 48 -15.52 -4.03 18.49
C LEU A 48 -16.69 -3.92 17.52
N ALA A 49 -17.89 -3.61 18.04
CA ALA A 49 -19.09 -3.45 17.21
C ALA A 49 -18.93 -2.32 16.18
N LEU A 50 -18.34 -1.19 16.60
CA LEU A 50 -18.10 -0.06 15.71
C LEU A 50 -17.09 -0.39 14.62
N LEU A 51 -15.98 -1.02 14.96
CA LEU A 51 -14.94 -1.40 13.99
C LEU A 51 -15.42 -2.52 13.06
N ALA A 52 -16.19 -3.49 13.55
CA ALA A 52 -16.76 -4.56 12.73
C ALA A 52 -17.78 -4.04 11.71
N ALA A 53 -18.43 -2.92 12.00
CA ALA A 53 -19.33 -2.25 11.06
C ALA A 53 -18.59 -1.57 9.90
N VAL A 54 -17.27 -1.31 10.05
CA VAL A 54 -16.44 -0.74 8.99
C VAL A 54 -16.00 -1.84 8.06
N GLY A 55 -16.37 -1.76 6.78
CA GLY A 55 -15.94 -2.73 5.79
C GLY A 55 -14.41 -2.78 5.63
N GLY A 56 -13.86 -3.98 5.47
CA GLY A 56 -12.42 -4.18 5.24
C GLY A 56 -11.55 -4.20 6.49
N ILE A 57 -12.14 -4.23 7.68
CA ILE A 57 -11.42 -4.37 8.96
C ILE A 57 -11.90 -5.65 9.66
N SER A 58 -10.97 -6.56 9.95
CA SER A 58 -11.21 -7.70 10.84
C SER A 58 -10.82 -7.34 12.25
N VAL A 59 -11.64 -7.69 13.23
CA VAL A 59 -11.44 -7.31 14.64
C VAL A 59 -11.55 -8.53 15.54
N THR A 60 -10.63 -8.61 16.51
CA THR A 60 -10.61 -9.67 17.52
C THR A 60 -10.29 -9.08 18.89
N ALA A 61 -11.09 -9.40 19.89
CA ALA A 61 -10.77 -9.03 21.27
C ALA A 61 -9.59 -9.87 21.80
N GLN A 62 -8.61 -9.23 22.39
CA GLN A 62 -7.46 -9.87 23.03
C GLN A 62 -7.41 -9.57 24.53
N GLY A 63 -8.56 -9.36 25.16
CA GLY A 63 -8.72 -9.06 26.58
C GLY A 63 -9.52 -7.79 26.84
N ASP A 64 -9.57 -7.37 28.08
CA ASP A 64 -10.47 -6.29 28.54
C ASP A 64 -10.19 -4.90 27.92
N ARG A 65 -8.98 -4.70 27.35
CA ARG A 65 -8.54 -3.38 26.86
C ARG A 65 -7.73 -3.44 25.57
N ILE A 66 -7.60 -4.61 24.98
CA ILE A 66 -6.79 -4.81 23.78
C ILE A 66 -7.69 -5.38 22.69
N VAL A 67 -7.67 -4.74 21.55
CA VAL A 67 -8.35 -5.18 20.34
C VAL A 67 -7.30 -5.35 19.26
N ALA A 68 -7.19 -6.55 18.71
CA ALA A 68 -6.42 -6.79 17.50
C ALA A 68 -7.27 -6.40 16.30
N ILE A 69 -6.68 -5.66 15.39
CA ILE A 69 -7.27 -5.27 14.13
C ILE A 69 -6.40 -5.72 12.98
N GLU A 70 -7.06 -6.13 11.92
CA GLU A 70 -6.43 -6.50 10.66
C GLU A 70 -7.11 -5.74 9.53
N TYR A 71 -6.33 -5.07 8.70
CA TYR A 71 -6.84 -4.22 7.62
C TYR A 71 -5.84 -4.11 6.48
N SER A 72 -6.35 -3.77 5.29
CA SER A 72 -5.51 -3.41 4.15
C SER A 72 -5.10 -1.94 4.22
N LEU A 73 -3.81 -1.67 4.05
CA LEU A 73 -3.28 -0.30 4.04
C LEU A 73 -3.81 0.53 2.85
N THR A 74 -4.28 -0.12 1.77
CA THR A 74 -4.90 0.57 0.64
C THR A 74 -6.25 1.17 0.99
N ASP A 75 -6.98 0.55 1.93
CA ASP A 75 -8.34 0.93 2.27
C ASP A 75 -8.38 1.79 3.53
N HIS A 76 -7.58 1.41 4.53
CA HIS A 76 -7.54 2.06 5.83
C HIS A 76 -6.10 2.31 6.29
N SER A 77 -5.88 3.37 7.05
CA SER A 77 -4.63 3.60 7.78
C SER A 77 -4.89 3.53 9.29
N PHE A 78 -3.88 3.13 10.06
CA PHE A 78 -4.01 3.10 11.52
C PHE A 78 -4.42 4.45 12.10
N ARG A 79 -3.91 5.54 11.50
CA ARG A 79 -4.28 6.91 11.88
C ARG A 79 -5.76 7.21 11.63
N SER A 80 -6.34 6.74 10.53
CA SER A 80 -7.76 6.96 10.22
C SER A 80 -8.65 6.19 11.19
N ILE A 81 -8.30 4.96 11.51
CA ILE A 81 -9.00 4.11 12.48
C ILE A 81 -8.98 4.74 13.87
N GLU A 82 -7.80 5.19 14.32
CA GLU A 82 -7.67 5.86 15.63
C GLU A 82 -8.47 7.16 15.68
N ARG A 83 -8.48 7.93 14.61
CA ARG A 83 -9.27 9.17 14.53
C ARG A 83 -10.76 8.88 14.63
N ALA A 84 -11.27 7.87 13.95
CA ALA A 84 -12.65 7.44 14.01
C ALA A 84 -13.04 7.02 15.44
N LEU A 85 -12.23 6.20 16.09
CA LEU A 85 -12.45 5.77 17.47
C LEU A 85 -12.51 6.98 18.43
N ARG A 86 -11.59 7.92 18.28
CA ARG A 86 -11.58 9.14 19.11
C ARG A 86 -12.82 10.01 18.87
N ALA A 87 -13.28 10.13 17.63
CA ALA A 87 -14.50 10.86 17.30
C ALA A 87 -15.73 10.25 17.99
N HIS A 88 -15.73 8.94 18.20
CA HIS A 88 -16.75 8.22 18.95
C HIS A 88 -16.52 8.19 20.47
N GLY A 89 -15.54 8.95 20.98
CA GLY A 89 -15.28 9.10 22.42
C GLY A 89 -14.43 7.99 23.05
N PHE A 90 -13.79 7.14 22.26
CA PHE A 90 -12.84 6.17 22.78
C PHE A 90 -11.50 6.80 23.07
N VAL A 91 -10.92 6.45 24.23
CA VAL A 91 -9.61 6.94 24.64
C VAL A 91 -8.61 5.81 24.59
N LEU A 92 -7.61 5.96 23.72
CA LEU A 92 -6.50 5.02 23.63
C LEU A 92 -5.45 5.29 24.70
N ASP A 93 -4.62 4.29 24.98
CA ASP A 93 -3.54 4.40 25.97
C ASP A 93 -2.58 5.53 25.58
N GLY A 94 -2.50 6.54 26.46
CA GLY A 94 -1.68 7.74 26.30
C GLY A 94 -0.27 7.62 26.85
N SER A 95 0.18 6.43 27.29
CA SER A 95 1.54 6.23 27.81
C SER A 95 2.60 6.63 26.77
N LEU A 96 3.74 7.11 27.25
CA LEU A 96 4.85 7.56 26.40
C LEU A 96 5.28 6.48 25.41
N LYS A 97 5.36 5.23 25.89
CA LYS A 97 5.66 4.07 25.06
C LYS A 97 4.64 3.91 23.91
N MET A 98 3.34 3.96 24.22
CA MET A 98 2.30 3.79 23.20
C MET A 98 2.21 4.98 22.24
N ARG A 99 2.52 6.18 22.71
CA ARG A 99 2.63 7.36 21.83
C ARG A 99 3.77 7.22 20.83
N LEU A 100 4.94 6.75 21.28
CA LEU A 100 6.09 6.52 20.41
C LEU A 100 5.79 5.42 19.37
N ILE A 101 5.23 4.28 19.83
CA ILE A 101 4.84 3.18 18.92
C ILE A 101 3.87 3.69 17.84
N ARG A 102 2.84 4.44 18.22
CA ARG A 102 1.90 5.00 17.26
C ARG A 102 2.55 5.97 16.28
N ALA A 103 3.46 6.83 16.75
CA ALA A 103 4.21 7.73 15.87
C ALA A 103 5.02 6.96 14.81
N MET A 104 5.69 5.89 15.22
CA MET A 104 6.43 5.01 14.30
C MET A 104 5.48 4.31 13.31
N LEU A 105 4.36 3.78 13.78
CA LEU A 105 3.36 3.14 12.90
C LEU A 105 2.84 4.11 11.85
N TYR A 106 2.50 5.34 12.23
CA TYR A 106 2.05 6.37 11.29
C TYR A 106 3.12 6.68 10.25
N PHE A 107 4.37 6.85 10.69
CA PHE A 107 5.48 7.13 9.79
C PHE A 107 5.69 5.98 8.77
N CYS A 108 5.70 4.74 9.24
CA CYS A 108 5.87 3.57 8.38
C CYS A 108 4.73 3.45 7.35
N GLU A 109 3.48 3.62 7.79
CA GLU A 109 2.32 3.53 6.91
C GLU A 109 2.27 4.68 5.90
N ASP A 110 2.53 5.91 6.34
CA ASP A 110 2.60 7.08 5.46
C ASP A 110 3.70 6.91 4.40
N THR A 111 4.85 6.35 4.77
CA THR A 111 5.96 6.07 3.85
C THR A 111 5.55 4.99 2.83
N GLN A 112 4.93 3.91 3.28
CA GLN A 112 4.44 2.86 2.38
C GLN A 112 3.38 3.38 1.41
N LEU A 113 2.44 4.20 1.89
CA LEU A 113 1.42 4.81 1.04
C LEU A 113 2.03 5.77 0.00
N ARG A 114 3.06 6.53 0.37
CA ARG A 114 3.80 7.38 -0.58
C ARG A 114 4.48 6.53 -1.65
N ASN A 115 5.15 5.45 -1.25
CA ASN A 115 5.83 4.56 -2.20
C ASN A 115 4.84 3.89 -3.16
N LEU A 116 3.65 3.52 -2.68
CA LEU A 116 2.59 2.96 -3.53
C LEU A 116 2.02 3.98 -4.52
N LYS A 117 1.97 5.26 -4.12
CA LYS A 117 1.49 6.35 -4.98
C LYS A 117 2.53 6.84 -5.97
N GLN A 118 3.82 6.61 -5.69
CA GLN A 118 4.88 6.95 -6.63
C GLN A 118 4.90 5.91 -7.75
N PRO A 119 4.49 6.27 -8.97
CA PRO A 119 4.54 5.34 -10.06
C PRO A 119 6.00 5.01 -10.39
N GLU A 120 6.27 3.84 -10.94
CA GLU A 120 7.55 3.38 -11.49
C GLU A 120 8.21 4.35 -12.51
N ARG A 121 7.57 5.49 -12.76
CA ARG A 121 8.02 6.51 -13.70
C ARG A 121 9.44 7.02 -13.45
N LEU A 122 9.93 6.97 -12.21
CA LEU A 122 11.31 7.41 -11.91
C LEU A 122 12.34 6.44 -12.50
N ILE A 123 12.08 5.14 -12.45
CA ILE A 123 12.98 4.12 -13.02
C ILE A 123 12.87 4.12 -14.55
N LYS A 124 11.67 4.24 -15.12
CA LYS A 124 11.47 4.34 -16.56
C LYS A 124 12.07 5.62 -17.15
N LYS A 125 11.92 6.75 -16.47
CA LYS A 125 12.52 8.02 -16.95
C LYS A 125 14.05 8.00 -16.92
N SER A 126 14.68 7.37 -15.93
CA SER A 126 16.13 7.22 -15.95
C SER A 126 16.57 6.34 -17.13
N ASN A 127 15.90 5.22 -17.40
CA ASN A 127 16.20 4.40 -18.56
C ASN A 127 15.96 5.16 -19.89
N GLU A 128 14.88 5.92 -20.00
CA GLU A 128 14.63 6.77 -21.18
C GLU A 128 15.70 7.84 -21.38
N ILE A 129 16.16 8.48 -20.28
CA ILE A 129 17.24 9.46 -20.31
C ILE A 129 18.55 8.80 -20.73
N TYR A 130 18.87 7.61 -20.22
CA TYR A 130 20.07 6.88 -20.63
C TYR A 130 19.97 6.42 -22.09
N VAL A 131 18.84 5.96 -22.55
CA VAL A 131 18.63 5.58 -23.96
C VAL A 131 18.71 6.78 -24.88
N GLN A 132 18.13 7.93 -24.51
CA GLN A 132 18.24 9.18 -25.27
C GLN A 132 19.67 9.70 -25.28
N ALA A 133 20.35 9.70 -24.12
CA ALA A 133 21.74 10.11 -24.05
C ALA A 133 22.62 9.20 -24.90
N TRP A 134 22.39 7.90 -24.86
CA TRP A 134 23.07 6.93 -25.71
C TRP A 134 22.79 7.19 -27.20
N GLN A 135 21.55 7.43 -27.62
CA GLN A 135 21.19 7.70 -29.03
C GLN A 135 21.74 9.02 -29.57
N HIS A 136 21.91 10.01 -28.69
CA HIS A 136 22.43 11.34 -29.07
C HIS A 136 23.95 11.47 -28.96
N HIS A 137 24.63 10.52 -28.33
CA HIS A 137 26.08 10.48 -28.34
C HIS A 137 26.57 9.67 -29.53
N PRO A 138 27.50 10.21 -30.35
CA PRO A 138 28.14 9.43 -31.40
C PRO A 138 28.91 8.28 -30.76
N HIS A 139 28.39 7.06 -30.95
CA HIS A 139 29.05 5.85 -30.48
C HIS A 139 30.01 5.32 -31.51
N GLY A 140 31.24 5.20 -31.10
CA GLY A 140 32.16 4.24 -31.66
C GLY A 140 32.96 4.62 -32.91
N ASP A 141 32.44 5.44 -33.80
CA ASP A 141 33.14 5.73 -35.05
C ASP A 141 33.92 7.06 -35.09
N HIS A 142 33.89 7.81 -34.00
CA HIS A 142 34.68 9.03 -33.85
C HIS A 142 35.85 8.87 -32.87
N ASP A 143 36.44 7.72 -32.87
CA ASP A 143 37.68 7.54 -32.13
C ASP A 143 38.81 8.12 -33.01
N ASP A 144 39.28 9.30 -32.66
CA ASP A 144 40.40 10.00 -33.32
C ASP A 144 41.75 9.33 -33.02
N THR A 145 41.74 8.13 -32.43
CA THR A 145 42.95 7.34 -32.19
C THR A 145 43.55 6.93 -33.54
N PRO A 146 44.83 7.23 -33.80
CA PRO A 146 45.51 6.83 -35.03
C PRO A 146 45.39 5.32 -35.26
N SER A 147 45.17 4.91 -36.49
CA SER A 147 44.97 3.50 -36.90
C SER A 147 46.10 2.58 -36.42
N GLU A 148 47.30 3.14 -36.27
CA GLU A 148 48.50 2.41 -35.79
C GLU A 148 48.37 1.93 -34.33
N LEU A 149 47.54 2.61 -33.52
CA LEU A 149 47.28 2.24 -32.13
C LEU A 149 46.06 1.33 -31.98
N ARG A 150 45.29 1.07 -33.02
CA ARG A 150 44.10 0.21 -32.99
C ARG A 150 44.43 -1.25 -33.36
N GLU A 151 45.61 -1.54 -33.90
CA GLU A 151 46.03 -2.90 -34.21
C GLU A 151 46.67 -3.54 -32.98
N TYR A 152 45.94 -4.45 -32.33
CA TYR A 152 46.54 -5.42 -31.42
C TYR A 152 47.29 -6.48 -32.24
N ARG A 153 48.62 -6.49 -32.12
CA ARG A 153 49.46 -7.57 -32.58
C ARG A 153 49.47 -8.72 -31.59
#